data_5939aa9292c1a8301f30e7be1c382641
#
_entry.id   5939aa9292c1a8301f30e7be1c382641
#
_cell.length_a   1.000
_cell.length_b   1.000
_cell.length_c   1.000
_cell.angle_alpha   90.00
_cell.angle_beta   90.00
_cell.angle_gamma   90.00
#
_symmetry.space_group_name_H-M   'P 1'
#
loop_
_entity.id
_entity.type
_entity.pdbx_description
1 polymer ?
#
loop_
_entity_poly.entity_id
_entity_poly.type
_entity_poly.pdbx_seq_one_letter_code
_entity_poly.pdbx_strand_id
1 'polypeptide(L)'
;FLKYVTDVYIEKKEEYTKKYEGNEERVKRALERERFIVPEESSFYFLYENRSSPKIGEMINHALAELEEANREKLGGHDGSNIFRNIDFNSSNLGDAKGKVTRLRTLLNDFYPLILSSSHLESNDVIGGAYEFLIANFASDSGKKAGEFFTPAEVSTLLAKLTKSKSGSRIYD
;
A
#
# COMPACT_ATOMS: atom_id res chain seq x y z
N PHE A 1 -1.59 1.62 -0.84
CA PHE A 1 -0.70 0.83 0.03
C PHE A 1 -0.57 1.47 1.40
N LEU A 2 -0.06 2.72 1.51
CA LEU A 2 0.14 3.39 2.80
C LEU A 2 -1.12 3.43 3.68
N LYS A 3 -2.28 3.77 3.09
CA LYS A 3 -3.56 3.75 3.81
C LYS A 3 -3.90 2.37 4.37
N TYR A 4 -3.76 1.33 3.55
CA TYR A 4 -4.00 -0.06 3.96
C TYR A 4 -3.10 -0.48 5.13
N VAL A 5 -1.79 -0.26 4.98
CA VAL A 5 -0.82 -0.64 6.03
C VAL A 5 -1.10 0.12 7.33
N THR A 6 -1.47 1.40 7.23
CA THR A 6 -1.83 2.23 8.40
C THR A 6 -3.08 1.70 9.09
N ASP A 7 -4.16 1.39 8.34
CA ASP A 7 -5.42 0.89 8.92
C ASP A 7 -5.23 -0.45 9.61
N VAL A 8 -4.51 -1.38 8.97
CA VAL A 8 -4.18 -2.68 9.57
C VAL A 8 -3.34 -2.52 10.85
N TYR A 9 -2.37 -1.62 10.83
CA TYR A 9 -1.52 -1.36 12.01
C TYR A 9 -2.33 -0.77 13.16
N ILE A 10 -3.23 0.18 12.89
CA ILE A 10 -4.10 0.78 13.92
C ILE A 10 -5.05 -0.28 14.49
N GLU A 11 -5.68 -1.10 13.65
CA GLU A 11 -6.54 -2.21 14.10
C GLU A 11 -5.79 -3.14 15.05
N LYS A 12 -4.55 -3.52 14.73
CA LYS A 12 -3.70 -4.33 15.59
C LYS A 12 -3.29 -3.63 16.89
N LYS A 13 -3.01 -2.35 16.82
CA LYS A 13 -2.71 -1.54 18.01
C LYS A 13 -3.89 -1.52 18.97
N GLU A 14 -5.10 -1.33 18.48
CA GLU A 14 -6.32 -1.35 19.28
C GLU A 14 -6.58 -2.74 19.89
N GLU A 15 -6.42 -3.81 19.10
CA GLU A 15 -6.54 -5.20 19.55
C GLU A 15 -5.59 -5.48 20.74
N TYR A 16 -4.30 -5.12 20.57
CA TYR A 16 -3.29 -5.33 21.61
C TYR A 16 -3.47 -4.42 22.82
N THR A 17 -3.94 -3.19 22.61
CA THR A 17 -4.26 -2.29 23.73
C THR A 17 -5.35 -2.88 24.62
N LYS A 18 -6.40 -3.45 24.01
CA LYS A 18 -7.45 -4.16 24.75
C LYS A 18 -6.91 -5.43 25.43
N LYS A 19 -6.14 -6.24 24.70
CA LYS A 19 -5.59 -7.52 25.19
C LYS A 19 -4.63 -7.35 26.37
N TYR A 20 -3.84 -6.30 26.37
CA TYR A 20 -2.84 -6.04 27.40
C TYR A 20 -3.26 -4.95 28.40
N GLU A 21 -4.56 -4.63 28.45
CA GLU A 21 -5.15 -3.69 29.41
C GLU A 21 -4.44 -2.31 29.42
N GLY A 22 -4.01 -1.84 28.25
CA GLY A 22 -3.33 -0.56 28.09
C GLY A 22 -1.84 -0.56 28.47
N ASN A 23 -1.22 -1.72 28.73
CA ASN A 23 0.22 -1.79 28.99
C ASN A 23 1.03 -1.49 27.74
N GLU A 24 1.53 -0.25 27.64
CA GLU A 24 2.21 0.29 26.44
C GLU A 24 3.43 -0.54 26.01
N GLU A 25 4.25 -1.02 26.97
CA GLU A 25 5.43 -1.84 26.64
C GLU A 25 5.05 -3.17 25.98
N ARG A 26 4.01 -3.83 26.50
CA ARG A 26 3.53 -5.10 25.92
C ARG A 26 2.89 -4.89 24.57
N VAL A 27 2.12 -3.80 24.40
CA VAL A 27 1.54 -3.41 23.11
C VAL A 27 2.65 -3.16 22.08
N LYS A 28 3.66 -2.37 22.43
CA LYS A 28 4.79 -2.07 21.56
C LYS A 28 5.53 -3.34 21.12
N ARG A 29 5.90 -4.22 22.05
CA ARG A 29 6.56 -5.51 21.74
C ARG A 29 5.71 -6.43 20.87
N ALA A 30 4.39 -6.38 21.01
CA ALA A 30 3.49 -7.15 20.16
C ALA A 30 3.46 -6.57 18.74
N LEU A 31 3.38 -5.25 18.60
CA LEU A 31 3.39 -4.55 17.30
C LEU A 31 4.70 -4.74 16.53
N GLU A 32 5.85 -4.82 17.20
CA GLU A 32 7.15 -5.11 16.57
C GLU A 32 7.18 -6.47 15.85
N ARG A 33 6.30 -7.41 16.23
CA ARG A 33 6.19 -8.73 15.61
C ARG A 33 5.18 -8.79 14.48
N GLU A 34 4.40 -7.72 14.28
CA GLU A 34 3.41 -7.65 13.21
C GLU A 34 4.06 -7.60 11.82
N ARG A 35 3.23 -7.86 10.81
CA ARG A 35 3.69 -7.88 9.42
C ARG A 35 4.32 -6.56 8.98
N PHE A 36 3.77 -5.44 9.46
CA PHE A 36 4.27 -4.10 9.17
C PHE A 36 4.30 -3.25 10.43
N ILE A 37 5.33 -2.43 10.53
CA ILE A 37 5.49 -1.37 11.52
C ILE A 37 5.25 -0.05 10.80
N VAL A 38 4.41 0.80 11.37
CA VAL A 38 4.13 2.13 10.81
C VAL A 38 4.60 3.20 11.79
N PRO A 39 5.70 3.92 11.48
CA PRO A 39 6.11 5.07 12.27
C PRO A 39 4.98 6.13 12.29
N GLU A 40 4.86 6.87 13.38
CA GLU A 40 3.74 7.80 13.58
C GLU A 40 3.66 8.86 12.48
N GLU A 41 4.79 9.50 12.18
CA GLU A 41 4.90 10.53 11.13
C GLU A 41 4.80 9.96 9.71
N SER A 42 4.90 8.65 9.56
CA SER A 42 4.74 7.93 8.30
C SER A 42 3.34 7.32 8.13
N SER A 43 2.42 7.62 9.04
CA SER A 43 1.05 7.15 8.93
C SER A 43 0.25 7.95 7.89
N PHE A 44 -0.75 7.29 7.28
CA PHE A 44 -1.66 7.98 6.37
C PHE A 44 -2.39 9.14 7.06
N TYR A 45 -2.77 8.98 8.32
CA TYR A 45 -3.51 10.00 9.05
C TYR A 45 -2.65 11.22 9.37
N PHE A 46 -1.38 11.04 9.69
CA PHE A 46 -0.45 12.16 9.85
C PHE A 46 -0.33 12.97 8.54
N LEU A 47 -0.20 12.30 7.40
CA LEU A 47 -0.17 12.98 6.10
C LEU A 47 -1.49 13.67 5.77
N TYR A 48 -2.61 13.04 6.13
CA TYR A 48 -3.94 13.64 5.94
C TYR A 48 -4.12 14.91 6.76
N GLU A 49 -3.70 14.95 8.01
CA GLU A 49 -3.73 16.15 8.85
C GLU A 49 -2.89 17.28 8.25
N ASN A 50 -1.77 16.93 7.65
CA ASN A 50 -0.84 17.88 7.02
C ASN A 50 -1.08 18.08 5.50
N ARG A 51 -2.20 17.62 4.94
CA ARG A 51 -2.48 17.61 3.49
C ARG A 51 -2.51 18.98 2.81
N SER A 52 -2.61 20.05 3.56
CA SER A 52 -2.56 21.44 3.04
C SER A 52 -1.16 22.06 3.11
N SER A 53 -0.18 21.33 3.60
CA SER A 53 1.21 21.80 3.67
C SER A 53 1.79 22.02 2.26
N PRO A 54 2.50 23.13 2.03
CA PRO A 54 3.25 23.34 0.79
C PRO A 54 4.27 22.22 0.50
N LYS A 55 4.71 21.52 1.54
CA LYS A 55 5.69 20.41 1.50
C LYS A 55 5.08 19.02 1.49
N ILE A 56 3.77 18.90 1.26
CA ILE A 56 3.09 17.60 1.35
C ILE A 56 3.72 16.52 0.45
N GLY A 57 4.23 16.87 -0.72
CA GLY A 57 4.92 15.91 -1.60
C GLY A 57 6.22 15.38 -0.98
N GLU A 58 7.02 16.26 -0.36
CA GLU A 58 8.24 15.86 0.38
C GLU A 58 7.88 14.99 1.61
N MET A 59 6.81 15.35 2.32
CA MET A 59 6.33 14.58 3.48
C MET A 59 5.87 13.17 3.08
N ILE A 60 5.18 13.02 1.94
CA ILE A 60 4.80 11.70 1.44
C ILE A 60 6.05 10.88 1.07
N ASN A 61 7.01 11.47 0.36
CA ASN A 61 8.26 10.79 0.02
C ASN A 61 9.02 10.32 1.27
N HIS A 62 9.10 11.19 2.27
CA HIS A 62 9.76 10.87 3.55
C HIS A 62 9.02 9.74 4.29
N ALA A 63 7.69 9.82 4.37
CA ALA A 63 6.86 8.79 5.02
C ALA A 63 7.04 7.42 4.36
N LEU A 64 7.11 7.35 3.03
CA LEU A 64 7.35 6.10 2.31
C LEU A 64 8.75 5.55 2.57
N ALA A 65 9.76 6.42 2.62
CA ALA A 65 11.15 6.02 2.92
C ALA A 65 11.30 5.50 4.35
N GLU A 66 10.70 6.16 5.33
CA GLU A 66 10.70 5.70 6.73
C GLU A 66 9.93 4.40 6.92
N LEU A 67 8.77 4.26 6.25
CA LEU A 67 8.01 3.02 6.26
C LEU A 67 8.83 1.85 5.71
N GLU A 68 9.55 2.09 4.62
CA GLU A 68 10.44 1.09 4.01
C GLU A 68 11.61 0.73 4.93
N GLU A 69 12.24 1.72 5.53
CA GLU A 69 13.34 1.49 6.49
C GLU A 69 12.88 0.70 7.70
N ALA A 70 11.73 1.06 8.30
CA ALA A 70 11.15 0.37 9.46
C ALA A 70 10.77 -1.09 9.14
N ASN A 71 10.59 -1.42 7.85
CA ASN A 71 10.16 -2.74 7.40
C ASN A 71 11.17 -3.39 6.43
N ARG A 72 12.42 -2.97 6.44
CA ARG A 72 13.45 -3.38 5.48
C ARG A 72 13.57 -4.89 5.31
N GLU A 73 13.52 -5.64 6.40
CA GLU A 73 13.62 -7.11 6.36
C GLU A 73 12.42 -7.78 5.67
N LYS A 74 11.27 -7.11 5.65
CA LYS A 74 10.01 -7.65 5.13
C LYS A 74 9.65 -7.12 3.75
N LEU A 75 10.03 -5.89 3.44
CA LEU A 75 9.77 -5.19 2.18
C LEU A 75 10.99 -5.16 1.26
N GLY A 76 12.19 -5.38 1.78
CA GLY A 76 13.40 -5.36 0.97
C GLY A 76 13.37 -6.46 -0.10
N GLY A 77 13.63 -6.09 -1.36
CA GLY A 77 13.85 -7.05 -2.43
C GLY A 77 15.09 -7.92 -2.16
N HIS A 78 15.18 -9.08 -2.79
CA HIS A 78 16.35 -9.98 -2.69
C HIS A 78 17.68 -9.29 -3.07
N ASP A 79 17.62 -8.18 -3.81
CA ASP A 79 18.75 -7.37 -4.25
C ASP A 79 18.99 -6.12 -3.38
N GLY A 80 18.23 -5.95 -2.28
CA GLY A 80 18.28 -4.78 -1.42
C GLY A 80 17.73 -3.50 -2.06
N SER A 81 16.99 -3.62 -3.16
CA SER A 81 16.37 -2.48 -3.81
C SER A 81 15.18 -1.95 -3.02
N ASN A 82 15.06 -0.63 -2.97
CA ASN A 82 13.93 0.06 -2.35
C ASN A 82 12.70 -0.02 -3.24
N ILE A 83 11.54 -0.39 -2.69
CA ILE A 83 10.27 -0.55 -3.43
C ILE A 83 9.80 0.79 -3.98
N PHE A 84 9.97 1.88 -3.22
CA PHE A 84 9.48 3.21 -3.58
C PHE A 84 10.51 4.08 -4.30
N ARG A 85 11.67 3.53 -4.68
CA ARG A 85 12.81 4.28 -5.27
C ARG A 85 12.45 5.16 -6.47
N ASN A 86 11.50 4.72 -7.28
CA ASN A 86 11.13 5.41 -8.51
C ASN A 86 9.84 6.26 -8.36
N ILE A 87 9.36 6.44 -7.14
CA ILE A 87 8.15 7.21 -6.86
C ILE A 87 8.54 8.54 -6.23
N ASP A 88 8.18 9.66 -6.88
CA ASP A 88 8.44 11.00 -6.36
C ASP A 88 7.17 11.85 -6.42
N PHE A 89 6.57 12.07 -5.26
CA PHE A 89 5.41 12.92 -5.07
C PHE A 89 5.77 14.43 -5.09
N ASN A 90 7.05 14.76 -5.20
CA ASN A 90 7.51 16.14 -5.39
C ASN A 90 7.92 16.44 -6.84
N SER A 91 7.74 15.50 -7.75
CA SER A 91 8.07 15.63 -9.17
C SER A 91 7.33 16.79 -9.83
N SER A 92 8.00 17.45 -10.79
CA SER A 92 7.41 18.47 -11.67
C SER A 92 6.27 17.93 -12.54
N ASN A 93 6.21 16.62 -12.77
CA ASN A 93 5.11 15.97 -13.50
C ASN A 93 3.75 16.13 -12.82
N LEU A 94 3.73 16.43 -11.51
CA LEU A 94 2.52 16.76 -10.77
C LEU A 94 2.06 18.22 -10.94
N GLY A 95 2.75 19.01 -11.76
CA GLY A 95 2.44 20.41 -12.03
C GLY A 95 3.26 21.39 -11.18
N ASP A 96 2.84 22.66 -11.16
CA ASP A 96 3.42 23.69 -10.35
C ASP A 96 3.20 23.44 -8.84
N ALA A 97 3.84 24.24 -7.98
CA ALA A 97 3.79 24.05 -6.53
C ALA A 97 2.35 24.04 -5.99
N LYS A 98 1.48 24.93 -6.48
CA LYS A 98 0.08 25.03 -6.05
C LYS A 98 -0.76 23.87 -6.59
N GLY A 99 -0.58 23.50 -7.84
CA GLY A 99 -1.25 22.37 -8.48
C GLY A 99 -0.89 21.06 -7.82
N LYS A 100 0.38 20.87 -7.48
CA LYS A 100 0.89 19.71 -6.73
C LYS A 100 0.18 19.53 -5.38
N VAL A 101 0.16 20.56 -4.55
CA VAL A 101 -0.52 20.54 -3.24
C VAL A 101 -2.01 20.23 -3.42
N THR A 102 -2.66 20.83 -4.41
CA THR A 102 -4.09 20.61 -4.67
C THR A 102 -4.36 19.15 -5.03
N ARG A 103 -3.58 18.57 -5.95
CA ARG A 103 -3.73 17.17 -6.39
C ARG A 103 -3.50 16.19 -5.25
N LEU A 104 -2.40 16.37 -4.49
CA LEU A 104 -2.08 15.49 -3.37
C LEU A 104 -3.10 15.60 -2.24
N ARG A 105 -3.60 16.81 -1.95
CA ARG A 105 -4.69 17.01 -1.00
C ARG A 105 -5.98 16.31 -1.43
N THR A 106 -6.35 16.42 -2.70
CA THR A 106 -7.53 15.72 -3.24
C THR A 106 -7.34 14.22 -3.10
N LEU A 107 -6.20 13.68 -3.50
CA LEU A 107 -5.89 12.26 -3.35
C LEU A 107 -6.03 11.78 -1.90
N LEU A 108 -5.46 12.51 -0.94
CA LEU A 108 -5.57 12.16 0.49
C LEU A 108 -7.03 12.23 0.98
N ASN A 109 -7.81 13.23 0.52
CA ASN A 109 -9.22 13.33 0.85
C ASN A 109 -10.05 12.16 0.28
N ASP A 110 -9.76 11.70 -0.94
CA ASP A 110 -10.47 10.59 -1.58
C ASP A 110 -10.21 9.26 -0.88
N PHE A 111 -8.98 9.06 -0.37
CA PHE A 111 -8.63 7.86 0.38
C PHE A 111 -9.07 7.87 1.85
N TYR A 112 -9.28 9.04 2.44
CA TYR A 112 -9.58 9.16 3.86
C TYR A 112 -10.84 8.38 4.31
N PRO A 113 -11.98 8.43 3.60
CA PRO A 113 -13.20 7.71 4.01
C PRO A 113 -13.11 6.20 3.85
N LEU A 114 -12.12 5.68 3.12
CA LEU A 114 -11.97 4.25 2.91
C LEU A 114 -11.46 3.57 4.19
N ILE A 115 -12.10 2.51 4.61
CA ILE A 115 -11.65 1.65 5.71
C ILE A 115 -11.04 0.39 5.10
N LEU A 116 -9.71 0.29 5.17
CA LEU A 116 -8.94 -0.79 4.54
C LEU A 116 -8.36 -1.78 5.57
N SER A 117 -8.90 -1.79 6.79
CA SER A 117 -8.50 -2.76 7.81
C SER A 117 -8.98 -4.18 7.48
N SER A 118 -8.29 -5.18 7.98
CA SER A 118 -8.55 -6.59 7.67
C SER A 118 -9.97 -7.05 8.02
N SER A 119 -10.56 -6.50 9.09
CA SER A 119 -11.91 -6.82 9.53
C SER A 119 -13.02 -6.24 8.64
N HIS A 120 -12.70 -5.26 7.79
CA HIS A 120 -13.65 -4.58 6.91
C HIS A 120 -13.51 -5.00 5.43
N LEU A 121 -12.46 -5.72 5.09
CA LEU A 121 -12.28 -6.24 3.73
C LEU A 121 -12.97 -7.62 3.61
N GLU A 122 -13.80 -7.79 2.59
CA GLU A 122 -14.53 -9.05 2.32
C GLU A 122 -13.60 -10.24 2.05
N SER A 123 -12.40 -9.97 1.55
CA SER A 123 -11.36 -10.98 1.35
C SER A 123 -9.96 -10.34 1.46
N ASN A 124 -8.96 -11.18 1.74
CA ASN A 124 -7.55 -10.75 1.76
C ASN A 124 -7.03 -10.34 0.36
N ASP A 125 -7.80 -10.60 -0.69
CA ASP A 125 -7.41 -10.35 -2.09
C ASP A 125 -8.01 -9.06 -2.69
N VAL A 126 -8.80 -8.29 -1.92
CA VAL A 126 -9.37 -7.02 -2.39
C VAL A 126 -8.27 -6.04 -2.83
N ILE A 127 -7.13 -6.02 -2.14
CA ILE A 127 -5.99 -5.16 -2.48
C ILE A 127 -5.33 -5.63 -3.78
N GLY A 128 -5.20 -6.94 -4.00
CA GLY A 128 -4.73 -7.52 -5.26
C GLY A 128 -5.67 -7.14 -6.42
N GLY A 129 -6.97 -7.32 -6.25
CA GLY A 129 -7.96 -6.92 -7.26
C GLY A 129 -7.96 -5.42 -7.57
N ALA A 130 -7.78 -4.55 -6.57
CA ALA A 130 -7.63 -3.12 -6.78
C ALA A 130 -6.36 -2.78 -7.58
N TYR A 131 -5.26 -3.48 -7.32
CA TYR A 131 -4.01 -3.32 -8.06
C TYR A 131 -4.17 -3.74 -9.54
N GLU A 132 -4.77 -4.90 -9.80
CA GLU A 132 -5.08 -5.36 -11.17
C GLU A 132 -5.98 -4.36 -11.91
N PHE A 133 -7.02 -3.85 -11.26
CA PHE A 133 -7.90 -2.84 -11.82
C PHE A 133 -7.13 -1.56 -12.21
N LEU A 134 -6.25 -1.07 -11.35
CA LEU A 134 -5.44 0.13 -11.63
C LEU A 134 -4.49 -0.11 -12.81
N ILE A 135 -3.80 -1.26 -12.88
CA ILE A 135 -2.93 -1.59 -14.01
C ILE A 135 -3.72 -1.65 -15.32
N ALA A 136 -4.88 -2.28 -15.33
CA ALA A 136 -5.72 -2.37 -16.51
C ALA A 136 -6.13 -0.98 -17.03
N ASN A 137 -6.50 -0.06 -16.13
CA ASN A 137 -6.85 1.31 -16.51
C ASN A 137 -5.63 2.12 -17.00
N PHE A 138 -4.50 2.05 -16.31
CA PHE A 138 -3.29 2.76 -16.72
C PHE A 138 -2.71 2.24 -18.03
N ALA A 139 -2.79 0.94 -18.30
CA ALA A 139 -2.39 0.35 -19.58
C ALA A 139 -3.25 0.88 -20.74
N SER A 140 -4.55 1.03 -20.50
CA SER A 140 -5.48 1.61 -21.49
C SER A 140 -5.12 3.06 -21.82
N ASP A 141 -4.89 3.90 -20.81
CA ASP A 141 -4.59 5.31 -20.97
C ASP A 141 -3.22 5.57 -21.64
N SER A 142 -2.26 4.69 -21.43
CA SER A 142 -0.92 4.83 -22.03
C SER A 142 -0.85 4.38 -23.49
N GLY A 143 -1.95 3.91 -24.07
CA GLY A 143 -2.01 3.41 -25.46
C GLY A 143 -1.18 2.15 -25.70
N LYS A 144 -0.64 1.54 -24.65
CA LYS A 144 0.08 0.26 -24.75
C LYS A 144 -0.89 -0.89 -24.59
N LYS A 145 -0.63 -1.98 -25.30
CA LYS A 145 -1.46 -3.19 -25.18
C LYS A 145 -1.34 -3.75 -23.76
N ALA A 146 -2.47 -3.95 -23.10
CA ALA A 146 -2.53 -4.44 -21.71
C ALA A 146 -1.70 -5.72 -21.48
N GLY A 147 -1.60 -6.60 -22.46
CA GLY A 147 -0.80 -7.83 -22.39
C GLY A 147 0.71 -7.66 -22.27
N GLU A 148 1.24 -6.45 -22.40
CA GLU A 148 2.67 -6.15 -22.14
C GLU A 148 2.95 -5.96 -20.65
N PHE A 149 1.91 -5.81 -19.81
CA PHE A 149 2.05 -5.51 -18.39
C PHE A 149 1.60 -6.64 -17.48
N PHE A 150 0.55 -7.35 -17.86
CA PHE A 150 0.02 -8.46 -17.08
C PHE A 150 -0.87 -9.36 -17.94
N THR A 151 -1.03 -10.61 -17.53
CA THR A 151 -1.99 -11.54 -18.16
C THR A 151 -3.41 -11.18 -17.70
N PRO A 152 -4.36 -10.86 -18.60
CA PRO A 152 -5.75 -10.61 -18.22
C PRO A 152 -6.34 -11.76 -17.38
N ALA A 153 -7.17 -11.42 -16.39
CA ALA A 153 -7.72 -12.38 -15.43
C ALA A 153 -8.50 -13.54 -16.11
N GLU A 154 -9.20 -13.26 -17.20
CA GLU A 154 -9.92 -14.27 -17.98
C GLU A 154 -8.99 -15.27 -18.65
N VAL A 155 -7.85 -14.80 -19.17
CA VAL A 155 -6.82 -15.65 -19.80
C VAL A 155 -6.11 -16.48 -18.72
N SER A 156 -5.73 -15.87 -17.61
CA SER A 156 -5.13 -16.58 -16.46
C SER A 156 -6.07 -17.67 -15.92
N THR A 157 -7.35 -17.35 -15.75
CA THR A 157 -8.38 -18.32 -15.35
C THR A 157 -8.53 -19.46 -16.34
N LEU A 158 -8.53 -19.16 -17.65
CA LEU A 158 -8.60 -20.16 -18.69
C LEU A 158 -7.39 -21.11 -18.65
N LEU A 159 -6.19 -20.55 -18.56
CA LEU A 159 -4.95 -21.32 -18.44
C LEU A 159 -4.98 -22.22 -17.21
N ALA A 160 -5.36 -21.71 -16.05
CA ALA A 160 -5.48 -22.48 -14.82
C ALA A 160 -6.48 -23.65 -14.95
N LYS A 161 -7.62 -23.43 -15.63
CA LYS A 161 -8.61 -24.50 -15.90
C LYS A 161 -8.09 -25.53 -16.91
N LEU A 162 -7.34 -25.11 -17.92
CA LEU A 162 -6.76 -26.04 -18.93
C LEU A 162 -5.69 -26.95 -18.33
N THR A 163 -4.88 -26.46 -17.40
CA THR A 163 -3.85 -27.27 -16.73
C THR A 163 -4.43 -28.35 -15.83
N LYS A 164 -5.71 -28.23 -15.42
CA LYS A 164 -6.39 -29.20 -14.54
C LYS A 164 -5.59 -29.49 -13.27
N SER A 165 -4.86 -28.54 -12.73
CA SER A 165 -4.04 -28.69 -11.54
C SER A 165 -4.87 -29.16 -10.35
N LYS A 166 -4.36 -30.08 -9.57
CA LYS A 166 -5.00 -30.64 -8.37
C LYS A 166 -4.31 -30.11 -7.12
N SER A 167 -4.98 -30.24 -5.98
CA SER A 167 -4.35 -29.94 -4.69
C SER A 167 -3.06 -30.78 -4.54
N GLY A 168 -1.95 -30.12 -4.19
CA GLY A 168 -0.62 -30.73 -4.09
C GLY A 168 0.19 -30.80 -5.39
N SER A 169 -0.34 -30.32 -6.53
CA SER A 169 0.45 -30.17 -7.75
C SER A 169 1.54 -29.12 -7.56
N ARG A 170 2.74 -29.39 -8.10
CA ARG A 170 3.79 -28.37 -8.21
C ARG A 170 3.55 -27.54 -9.47
N ILE A 171 3.49 -26.22 -9.33
CA ILE A 171 3.28 -25.28 -10.42
C ILE A 171 4.53 -24.42 -10.52
N TYR A 172 5.03 -24.24 -11.73
CA TYR A 172 6.12 -23.32 -12.06
C TYR A 172 5.53 -22.24 -12.97
N ASP A 173 5.72 -20.98 -12.60
CA ASP A 173 5.33 -19.80 -13.35
C ASP A 173 6.59 -19.16 -13.97
#